data_d623bf51b7a8cdccdeea929d758a692a
#
_entry.id   d623bf51b7a8cdccdeea929d758a692a
#
_cell.length_a   1.000
_cell.length_b   1.000
_cell.length_c   1.000
_cell.angle_alpha   90.00
_cell.angle_beta   90.00
_cell.angle_gamma   90.00
#
_symmetry.space_group_name_H-M   'P 1'
#
loop_
_entity.id
_entity.type
_entity.pdbx_description
1 polymer ?
#
loop_
_entity_poly.entity_id
_entity_poly.type
_entity_poly.pdbx_seq_one_letter_code
_entity_poly.pdbx_strand_id
1 'polypeptide(L)'
;RVHAETYEEDLALLKLADGLGFSEAWIGEHFTLPWENIPAPDLFIAQALALTNDIVLGTGVTCMPNHNPFMIAHRIAQLDHMAKGRFNWGVGSGGFPGDFTVFGFDPKTGEQRSMTRDAIDLVLQMWEDPKPGLYEHKHWRFTIPEPVDEIGLRYHVKPYQKPHPPIGVAGVSEKSETLTLAGQRGWMPMSINLVPSRIVKSH
;
A
#
# COMPACT_ATOMS: atom_id res chain seq x y z
N ARG A 1 -21.04 -4.81 16.65
CA ARG A 1 -20.40 -3.54 16.96
C ARG A 1 -20.65 -2.56 15.82
N VAL A 2 -20.76 -1.28 16.12
CA VAL A 2 -20.81 -0.22 15.12
C VAL A 2 -19.39 0.05 14.63
N HIS A 3 -19.19 0.22 13.33
CA HIS A 3 -17.85 0.44 12.76
C HIS A 3 -17.10 1.63 13.40
N ALA A 4 -17.83 2.70 13.76
CA ALA A 4 -17.23 3.86 14.44
C ALA A 4 -16.53 3.46 15.75
N GLU A 5 -17.17 2.65 16.58
CA GLU A 5 -16.60 2.17 17.86
C GLU A 5 -15.33 1.34 17.63
N THR A 6 -15.30 0.50 16.56
CA THR A 6 -14.12 -0.29 16.22
C THR A 6 -12.96 0.60 15.80
N TYR A 7 -13.21 1.62 14.98
CA TYR A 7 -12.16 2.57 14.60
C TYR A 7 -11.61 3.38 15.78
N GLU A 8 -12.47 3.77 16.72
CA GLU A 8 -12.04 4.45 17.95
C GLU A 8 -11.17 3.53 18.83
N GLU A 9 -11.56 2.26 19.00
CA GLU A 9 -10.77 1.25 19.73
C GLU A 9 -9.40 1.02 19.07
N ASP A 10 -9.36 0.86 17.74
CA ASP A 10 -8.12 0.64 16.98
C ASP A 10 -7.18 1.86 17.05
N LEU A 11 -7.72 3.08 16.95
CA LEU A 11 -6.94 4.30 17.12
C LEU A 11 -6.39 4.45 18.55
N ALA A 12 -7.18 4.08 19.56
CA ALA A 12 -6.73 4.08 20.95
C ALA A 12 -5.62 3.04 21.17
N LEU A 13 -5.70 1.87 20.53
CA LEU A 13 -4.67 0.84 20.55
C LEU A 13 -3.36 1.33 19.92
N LEU A 14 -3.42 2.01 18.76
CA LEU A 14 -2.23 2.59 18.13
C LEU A 14 -1.57 3.66 19.00
N LYS A 15 -2.38 4.51 19.64
CA LYS A 15 -1.85 5.51 20.60
C LYS A 15 -1.18 4.86 21.79
N LEU A 16 -1.75 3.76 22.31
CA LEU A 16 -1.14 2.98 23.38
C LEU A 16 0.18 2.35 22.92
N ALA A 17 0.21 1.75 21.73
CA ALA A 17 1.42 1.14 21.16
C ALA A 17 2.54 2.17 21.00
N ASP A 18 2.24 3.36 20.51
CA ASP A 18 3.18 4.49 20.42
C ASP A 18 3.76 4.84 21.79
N GLY A 19 2.91 4.99 22.80
CA GLY A 19 3.32 5.29 24.18
C GLY A 19 4.12 4.17 24.87
N LEU A 20 3.96 2.93 24.43
CA LEU A 20 4.74 1.77 24.90
C LEU A 20 6.06 1.55 24.12
N GLY A 21 6.33 2.37 23.10
CA GLY A 21 7.57 2.33 22.32
C GLY A 21 7.61 1.26 21.24
N PHE A 22 6.45 0.81 20.72
CA PHE A 22 6.45 0.00 19.50
C PHE A 22 6.97 0.84 18.34
N SER A 23 7.86 0.26 17.53
CA SER A 23 8.51 0.98 16.43
C SER A 23 7.63 1.12 15.19
N GLU A 24 6.77 0.14 14.92
CA GLU A 24 5.96 0.09 13.71
C GLU A 24 4.58 -0.52 13.97
N ALA A 25 3.59 -0.07 13.19
CA ALA A 25 2.29 -0.73 13.07
C ALA A 25 1.82 -0.75 11.61
N TRP A 26 1.24 -1.86 11.20
CA TRP A 26 0.84 -2.11 9.81
C TRP A 26 -0.67 -2.35 9.74
N ILE A 27 -1.35 -1.61 8.85
CA ILE A 27 -2.81 -1.56 8.74
C ILE A 27 -3.26 -2.28 7.47
N GLY A 28 -4.07 -3.34 7.62
CA GLY A 28 -4.60 -4.14 6.50
C GLY A 28 -5.67 -3.42 5.68
N GLU A 29 -5.91 -3.93 4.47
CA GLU A 29 -6.96 -3.48 3.55
C GLU A 29 -7.89 -4.65 3.24
N HIS A 30 -9.15 -4.57 3.69
CA HIS A 30 -10.19 -5.54 3.37
C HIS A 30 -11.55 -4.90 3.17
N PHE A 31 -12.32 -5.44 2.21
CA PHE A 31 -13.64 -4.93 1.86
C PHE A 31 -14.78 -5.84 2.35
N THR A 32 -14.49 -7.13 2.54
CA THR A 32 -15.51 -8.16 2.79
C THR A 32 -15.31 -8.90 4.11
N LEU A 33 -14.41 -8.41 5.00
CA LEU A 33 -14.13 -8.98 6.31
C LEU A 33 -14.69 -8.10 7.43
N PRO A 34 -15.76 -8.50 8.15
CA PRO A 34 -16.33 -7.68 9.22
C PRO A 34 -15.41 -7.51 10.44
N TRP A 35 -14.40 -8.34 10.60
CA TRP A 35 -13.43 -8.32 11.69
C TRP A 35 -12.09 -7.67 11.31
N GLU A 36 -11.86 -7.40 10.03
CA GLU A 36 -10.81 -6.54 9.47
C GLU A 36 -11.47 -5.49 8.58
N ASN A 37 -12.12 -4.52 9.18
CA ASN A 37 -13.08 -3.63 8.55
C ASN A 37 -12.50 -2.29 8.08
N ILE A 38 -11.21 -2.26 7.72
CA ILE A 38 -10.55 -1.05 7.19
C ILE A 38 -10.38 -1.18 5.67
N PRO A 39 -11.28 -0.61 4.86
CA PRO A 39 -11.17 -0.66 3.40
C PRO A 39 -10.19 0.36 2.82
N ALA A 40 -9.77 1.35 3.60
CA ALA A 40 -8.87 2.42 3.18
C ALA A 40 -7.83 2.69 4.29
N PRO A 41 -6.76 1.86 4.36
CA PRO A 41 -5.75 1.99 5.40
C PRO A 41 -5.04 3.34 5.41
N ASP A 42 -4.89 3.99 4.26
CA ASP A 42 -4.31 5.33 4.15
C ASP A 42 -5.15 6.42 4.85
N LEU A 43 -6.48 6.35 4.78
CA LEU A 43 -7.37 7.26 5.53
C LEU A 43 -7.26 7.03 7.03
N PHE A 44 -7.24 5.76 7.46
CA PHE A 44 -7.09 5.40 8.86
C PHE A 44 -5.72 5.85 9.40
N ILE A 45 -4.64 5.61 8.66
CA ILE A 45 -3.28 6.05 9.00
C ILE A 45 -3.23 7.58 9.09
N ALA A 46 -3.85 8.32 8.17
CA ALA A 46 -3.87 9.79 8.22
C ALA A 46 -4.47 10.32 9.52
N GLN A 47 -5.53 9.69 10.04
CA GLN A 47 -6.10 10.01 11.34
C GLN A 47 -5.17 9.60 12.49
N ALA A 48 -4.60 8.41 12.44
CA ALA A 48 -3.70 7.87 13.45
C ALA A 48 -2.42 8.72 13.63
N LEU A 49 -1.88 9.28 12.54
CA LEU A 49 -0.72 10.16 12.55
C LEU A 49 -0.92 11.41 13.42
N ALA A 50 -2.16 11.90 13.54
CA ALA A 50 -2.49 13.03 14.40
C ALA A 50 -2.56 12.66 15.90
N LEU A 51 -2.61 11.37 16.22
CA LEU A 51 -2.75 10.84 17.58
C LEU A 51 -1.47 10.19 18.11
N THR A 52 -0.45 10.02 17.25
CA THR A 52 0.82 9.34 17.54
C THR A 52 2.00 10.26 17.26
N ASN A 53 3.15 10.00 17.93
CA ASN A 53 4.34 10.87 17.84
C ASN A 53 5.54 10.18 17.17
N ASP A 54 5.84 8.92 17.55
CA ASP A 54 7.10 8.24 17.20
C ASP A 54 6.89 7.01 16.32
N ILE A 55 5.81 6.25 16.53
CA ILE A 55 5.54 5.02 15.79
C ILE A 55 5.43 5.27 14.28
N VAL A 56 6.11 4.44 13.50
CA VAL A 56 5.99 4.44 12.03
C VAL A 56 4.76 3.63 11.65
N LEU A 57 3.90 4.20 10.82
CA LEU A 57 2.68 3.54 10.36
C LEU A 57 2.84 3.07 8.92
N GLY A 58 2.35 1.88 8.62
CA GLY A 58 2.44 1.31 7.28
C GLY A 58 1.13 0.70 6.80
N THR A 59 0.91 0.70 5.48
CA THR A 59 -0.14 -0.14 4.91
C THR A 59 0.30 -1.60 4.93
N GLY A 60 -0.53 -2.48 5.40
CA GLY A 60 -0.18 -3.88 5.56
C GLY A 60 -1.20 -4.85 4.97
N VAL A 61 -1.56 -4.69 3.69
CA VAL A 61 -0.92 -3.93 2.59
C VAL A 61 -1.93 -3.05 1.85
N THR A 62 -1.44 -2.16 0.94
CA THR A 62 -2.25 -1.65 -0.16
C THR A 62 -2.42 -2.78 -1.18
N CYS A 63 -3.64 -3.24 -1.40
CA CYS A 63 -3.95 -4.28 -2.40
C CYS A 63 -3.95 -3.66 -3.80
N MET A 64 -2.78 -3.62 -4.44
CA MET A 64 -2.56 -2.86 -5.69
C MET A 64 -3.56 -3.13 -6.82
N PRO A 65 -4.06 -4.38 -7.03
CA PRO A 65 -5.05 -4.64 -8.08
C PRO A 65 -6.38 -3.92 -7.88
N ASN A 66 -6.72 -3.52 -6.65
CA ASN A 66 -7.98 -2.87 -6.32
C ASN A 66 -7.98 -1.37 -6.66
N HIS A 67 -6.83 -0.81 -7.05
CA HIS A 67 -6.62 0.64 -7.15
C HIS A 67 -6.00 1.04 -8.48
N ASN A 68 -6.39 2.22 -8.96
CA ASN A 68 -5.70 2.84 -10.09
C ASN A 68 -4.32 3.34 -9.62
N PRO A 69 -3.19 2.96 -10.27
CA PRO A 69 -1.85 3.32 -9.84
C PRO A 69 -1.60 4.83 -9.84
N PHE A 70 -2.23 5.60 -10.73
CA PHE A 70 -2.14 7.06 -10.71
C PHE A 70 -2.72 7.64 -9.41
N MET A 71 -3.87 7.14 -8.97
CA MET A 71 -4.50 7.57 -7.71
C MET A 71 -3.64 7.19 -6.51
N ILE A 72 -3.11 5.96 -6.50
CA ILE A 72 -2.24 5.50 -5.40
C ILE A 72 -0.96 6.31 -5.33
N ALA A 73 -0.31 6.62 -6.45
CA ALA A 73 0.89 7.45 -6.44
C ALA A 73 0.69 8.78 -5.73
N HIS A 74 -0.47 9.43 -5.94
CA HIS A 74 -0.82 10.70 -5.30
C HIS A 74 -1.19 10.54 -3.83
N ARG A 75 -2.03 9.57 -3.50
CA ARG A 75 -2.51 9.33 -2.12
C ARG A 75 -1.36 8.94 -1.19
N ILE A 76 -0.49 8.04 -1.63
CA ILE A 76 0.66 7.60 -0.84
C ILE A 76 1.70 8.72 -0.70
N ALA A 77 1.98 9.47 -1.75
CA ALA A 77 2.87 10.62 -1.65
C ALA A 77 2.31 11.71 -0.70
N GLN A 78 1.00 11.99 -0.77
CA GLN A 78 0.35 12.90 0.16
C GLN A 78 0.46 12.42 1.60
N LEU A 79 0.17 11.13 1.85
CA LEU A 79 0.26 10.53 3.18
C LEU A 79 1.69 10.60 3.74
N ASP A 80 2.70 10.35 2.91
CA ASP A 80 4.10 10.44 3.28
C ASP A 80 4.50 11.88 3.70
N HIS A 81 3.99 12.90 3.01
CA HIS A 81 4.14 14.30 3.44
C HIS A 81 3.44 14.57 4.79
N MET A 82 2.23 14.06 5.00
CA MET A 82 1.51 14.20 6.27
C MET A 82 2.25 13.51 7.42
N ALA A 83 2.85 12.36 7.14
CA ALA A 83 3.62 11.56 8.09
C ALA A 83 5.02 12.12 8.38
N LYS A 84 5.57 12.97 7.51
CA LYS A 84 6.94 13.53 7.60
C LYS A 84 7.99 12.44 7.81
N GLY A 85 7.87 11.34 7.08
CA GLY A 85 8.79 10.21 7.12
C GLY A 85 8.41 9.08 8.09
N ARG A 86 7.36 9.22 8.89
CA ARG A 86 6.83 8.14 9.75
C ARG A 86 5.84 7.25 8.99
N PHE A 87 6.17 6.88 7.77
CA PHE A 87 5.32 6.08 6.91
C PHE A 87 6.12 5.06 6.10
N ASN A 88 5.63 3.81 6.06
CA ASN A 88 6.09 2.74 5.20
C ASN A 88 4.97 2.30 4.26
N TRP A 89 5.29 2.06 3.00
CA TRP A 89 4.31 1.64 2.01
C TRP A 89 4.35 0.13 1.79
N GLY A 90 3.44 -0.59 2.42
CA GLY A 90 3.26 -2.02 2.18
C GLY A 90 2.36 -2.27 0.98
N VAL A 91 2.79 -3.15 0.09
CA VAL A 91 2.12 -3.51 -1.16
C VAL A 91 1.87 -5.01 -1.27
N GLY A 92 0.77 -5.37 -1.91
CA GLY A 92 0.42 -6.77 -2.13
C GLY A 92 -0.63 -6.96 -3.21
N SER A 93 -0.88 -8.22 -3.54
CA SER A 93 -1.83 -8.61 -4.59
C SER A 93 -3.23 -8.92 -4.05
N GLY A 94 -3.44 -8.73 -2.74
CA GLY A 94 -4.61 -9.25 -2.06
C GLY A 94 -4.52 -10.77 -1.83
N GLY A 95 -5.35 -11.28 -0.95
CA GLY A 95 -5.34 -12.70 -0.60
C GLY A 95 -6.70 -13.25 -0.18
N PHE A 96 -7.71 -12.39 -0.04
CA PHE A 96 -9.00 -12.78 0.50
C PHE A 96 -10.02 -13.07 -0.62
N PRO A 97 -10.67 -14.26 -0.60
CA PRO A 97 -11.57 -14.68 -1.69
C PRO A 97 -12.77 -13.75 -1.90
N GLY A 98 -13.31 -13.15 -0.82
CA GLY A 98 -14.42 -12.20 -0.91
C GLY A 98 -14.05 -10.95 -1.69
N ASP A 99 -12.87 -10.40 -1.42
CA ASP A 99 -12.36 -9.22 -2.11
C ASP A 99 -12.09 -9.53 -3.59
N PHE A 100 -11.54 -10.71 -3.91
CA PHE A 100 -11.40 -11.14 -5.31
C PHE A 100 -12.73 -11.19 -6.05
N THR A 101 -13.80 -11.63 -5.39
CA THR A 101 -15.14 -11.66 -5.98
C THR A 101 -15.65 -10.25 -6.28
N VAL A 102 -15.45 -9.29 -5.35
CA VAL A 102 -15.86 -7.89 -5.53
C VAL A 102 -15.19 -7.27 -6.75
N PHE A 103 -13.90 -7.53 -6.95
CA PHE A 103 -13.12 -6.95 -8.05
C PHE A 103 -13.07 -7.83 -9.31
N GLY A 104 -13.74 -8.98 -9.31
CA GLY A 104 -13.83 -9.88 -10.46
C GLY A 104 -12.53 -10.63 -10.79
N PHE A 105 -11.65 -10.83 -9.80
CA PHE A 105 -10.39 -11.55 -10.00
C PHE A 105 -10.58 -13.06 -9.83
N ASP A 106 -10.00 -13.83 -10.75
CA ASP A 106 -9.80 -15.28 -10.56
C ASP A 106 -8.38 -15.52 -10.00
N PRO A 107 -8.26 -15.93 -8.71
CA PRO A 107 -6.95 -16.15 -8.10
C PRO A 107 -6.13 -17.25 -8.77
N LYS A 108 -6.76 -18.15 -9.55
CA LYS A 108 -6.08 -19.24 -10.27
C LYS A 108 -5.27 -18.75 -11.47
N THR A 109 -5.62 -17.59 -12.03
CA THR A 109 -4.92 -17.03 -13.20
C THR A 109 -3.59 -16.37 -12.82
N GLY A 110 -3.43 -15.95 -11.57
CA GLY A 110 -2.28 -15.16 -11.12
C GLY A 110 -2.28 -13.72 -11.67
N GLU A 111 -3.36 -13.28 -12.31
CA GLU A 111 -3.47 -11.97 -12.93
C GLU A 111 -3.23 -10.83 -11.94
N GLN A 112 -3.77 -10.93 -10.72
CA GLN A 112 -3.57 -9.95 -9.66
C GLN A 112 -2.09 -9.73 -9.31
N ARG A 113 -1.22 -10.74 -9.47
CA ARG A 113 0.22 -10.60 -9.24
C ARG A 113 0.89 -9.78 -10.34
N SER A 114 0.50 -10.01 -11.60
CA SER A 114 0.98 -9.19 -12.72
C SER A 114 0.48 -7.76 -12.62
N MET A 115 -0.79 -7.55 -12.24
CA MET A 115 -1.34 -6.23 -11.96
C MET A 115 -0.58 -5.49 -10.87
N THR A 116 -0.22 -6.19 -9.79
CA THR A 116 0.57 -5.63 -8.69
C THR A 116 1.93 -5.14 -9.18
N ARG A 117 2.68 -5.96 -9.92
CA ARG A 117 3.99 -5.57 -10.46
C ARG A 117 3.90 -4.35 -11.36
N ASP A 118 2.98 -4.39 -12.34
CA ASP A 118 2.77 -3.29 -13.28
C ASP A 118 2.38 -2.00 -12.54
N ALA A 119 1.50 -2.09 -11.54
CA ALA A 119 1.05 -0.95 -10.76
C ALA A 119 2.18 -0.33 -9.92
N ILE A 120 3.01 -1.15 -9.27
CA ILE A 120 4.17 -0.65 -8.50
C ILE A 120 5.16 0.05 -9.44
N ASP A 121 5.47 -0.55 -10.58
CA ASP A 121 6.40 0.03 -11.54
C ASP A 121 5.90 1.38 -12.08
N LEU A 122 4.60 1.49 -12.36
CA LEU A 122 3.97 2.76 -12.76
C LEU A 122 4.05 3.82 -11.65
N VAL A 123 3.78 3.43 -10.40
CA VAL A 123 3.88 4.36 -9.26
C VAL A 123 5.32 4.87 -9.10
N LEU A 124 6.30 3.99 -9.13
CA LEU A 124 7.70 4.36 -9.00
C LEU A 124 8.18 5.25 -10.16
N GLN A 125 7.76 4.94 -11.39
CA GLN A 125 8.05 5.78 -12.55
C GLN A 125 7.49 7.20 -12.39
N MET A 126 6.25 7.34 -11.90
CA MET A 126 5.64 8.64 -11.65
C MET A 126 6.35 9.42 -10.54
N TRP A 127 6.90 8.75 -9.53
CA TRP A 127 7.66 9.42 -8.49
C TRP A 127 9.08 9.81 -8.92
N GLU A 128 9.71 9.02 -9.78
CA GLU A 128 11.05 9.30 -10.27
C GLU A 128 11.03 10.39 -11.35
N ASP A 129 10.37 10.13 -12.47
CA ASP A 129 10.36 11.00 -13.65
C ASP A 129 8.99 11.00 -14.36
N PRO A 130 7.99 11.70 -13.81
CA PRO A 130 6.66 11.76 -14.41
C PRO A 130 6.68 12.57 -15.70
N LYS A 131 6.57 11.91 -16.83
CA LYS A 131 6.50 12.56 -18.14
C LYS A 131 5.04 12.72 -18.59
N PRO A 132 4.69 13.83 -19.26
CA PRO A 132 3.41 13.92 -19.95
C PRO A 132 3.28 12.82 -21.00
N GLY A 133 2.04 12.41 -21.26
CA GLY A 133 1.74 11.41 -22.27
C GLY A 133 0.93 10.22 -21.76
N LEU A 134 0.71 9.28 -22.66
CA LEU A 134 -0.04 8.06 -22.39
C LEU A 134 0.83 7.04 -21.64
N TYR A 135 0.33 6.60 -20.48
CA TYR A 135 0.81 5.43 -19.74
C TYR A 135 -0.12 4.27 -20.03
N GLU A 136 0.38 3.27 -20.74
CA GLU A 136 -0.38 2.11 -21.14
C GLU A 136 0.40 0.83 -20.85
N HIS A 137 -0.14 0.02 -19.95
CA HIS A 137 0.32 -1.29 -19.57
C HIS A 137 -0.80 -2.30 -19.78
N LYS A 138 -0.50 -3.57 -19.61
CA LYS A 138 -1.49 -4.64 -19.81
C LYS A 138 -2.81 -4.41 -19.03
N HIS A 139 -2.72 -3.88 -17.82
CA HIS A 139 -3.85 -3.75 -16.90
C HIS A 139 -4.25 -2.31 -16.62
N TRP A 140 -3.40 -1.32 -16.95
CA TRP A 140 -3.59 0.06 -16.54
C TRP A 140 -3.42 1.02 -17.69
N ARG A 141 -4.31 2.01 -17.75
CA ARG A 141 -4.24 3.07 -18.76
C ARG A 141 -4.68 4.40 -18.18
N PHE A 142 -3.84 5.41 -18.33
CA PHE A 142 -4.14 6.80 -17.99
C PHE A 142 -3.21 7.74 -18.75
N THR A 143 -3.54 9.04 -18.78
CA THR A 143 -2.73 10.06 -19.43
C THR A 143 -2.32 11.13 -18.44
N ILE A 144 -1.04 11.47 -18.37
CA ILE A 144 -0.56 12.65 -17.68
C ILE A 144 -0.60 13.80 -18.68
N PRO A 145 -1.34 14.90 -18.40
CA PRO A 145 -1.47 16.03 -19.30
C PRO A 145 -0.15 16.78 -19.46
N GLU A 146 0.02 17.45 -20.61
CA GLU A 146 1.09 18.41 -20.79
C GLU A 146 0.99 19.55 -19.76
N PRO A 147 2.10 20.08 -19.27
CA PRO A 147 2.06 21.21 -18.37
C PRO A 147 1.45 22.45 -19.05
N VAL A 148 0.65 23.20 -18.30
CA VAL A 148 0.12 24.51 -18.71
C VAL A 148 0.52 25.51 -17.64
N ASP A 149 1.57 26.29 -17.92
CA ASP A 149 2.21 27.15 -16.93
C ASP A 149 1.29 28.29 -16.45
N GLU A 150 0.43 28.81 -17.32
CA GLU A 150 -0.48 29.92 -17.03
C GLU A 150 -1.45 29.58 -15.88
N ILE A 151 -1.77 28.32 -15.70
CA ILE A 151 -2.66 27.85 -14.62
C ILE A 151 -1.98 26.90 -13.64
N GLY A 152 -0.68 26.67 -13.79
CA GLY A 152 0.09 25.77 -12.93
C GLY A 152 -0.29 24.29 -13.08
N LEU A 153 -0.92 23.89 -14.21
CA LEU A 153 -1.32 22.50 -14.45
C LEU A 153 -0.10 21.66 -14.73
N ARG A 154 0.15 20.67 -13.90
CA ARG A 154 1.21 19.67 -14.07
C ARG A 154 1.06 18.53 -13.07
N TYR A 155 1.73 17.40 -13.30
CA TYR A 155 1.98 16.43 -12.25
C TYR A 155 2.86 17.06 -11.16
N HIS A 156 2.46 16.98 -9.87
CA HIS A 156 3.11 17.79 -8.84
C HIS A 156 3.47 17.05 -7.56
N VAL A 157 2.86 15.89 -7.27
CA VAL A 157 3.07 15.22 -5.99
C VAL A 157 4.12 14.13 -6.11
N LYS A 158 5.27 14.34 -5.45
CA LYS A 158 6.30 13.32 -5.23
C LYS A 158 6.39 13.02 -3.73
N PRO A 159 6.85 11.84 -3.30
CA PRO A 159 6.99 11.50 -1.89
C PRO A 159 7.90 12.48 -1.12
N TYR A 160 7.63 12.60 0.18
CA TYR A 160 8.47 13.33 1.14
C TYR A 160 9.81 12.62 1.32
N GLN A 161 9.77 11.31 1.58
CA GLN A 161 10.95 10.45 1.70
C GLN A 161 11.61 10.22 0.33
N LYS A 162 12.93 10.07 0.31
CA LYS A 162 13.71 9.92 -0.93
C LYS A 162 14.46 8.59 -0.95
N PRO A 163 14.40 7.86 -2.08
CA PRO A 163 13.66 8.17 -3.33
C PRO A 163 12.15 8.03 -3.18
N HIS A 164 11.67 7.28 -2.22
CA HIS A 164 10.27 7.01 -1.87
C HIS A 164 10.17 6.45 -0.44
N PRO A 165 8.98 6.33 0.18
CA PRO A 165 8.83 5.61 1.45
C PRO A 165 9.41 4.20 1.35
N PRO A 166 9.97 3.63 2.45
CA PRO A 166 10.35 2.22 2.47
C PRO A 166 9.18 1.34 2.02
N ILE A 167 9.48 0.38 1.14
CA ILE A 167 8.47 -0.51 0.56
C ILE A 167 8.51 -1.87 1.27
N GLY A 168 7.36 -2.29 1.82
CA GLY A 168 7.13 -3.64 2.29
C GLY A 168 6.33 -4.45 1.27
N VAL A 169 6.68 -5.71 1.04
CA VAL A 169 6.00 -6.58 0.08
C VAL A 169 5.49 -7.84 0.76
N ALA A 170 4.18 -8.07 0.69
CA ALA A 170 3.59 -9.24 1.30
C ALA A 170 3.76 -10.51 0.44
N GLY A 171 4.03 -11.62 1.11
CA GLY A 171 4.07 -12.94 0.51
C GLY A 171 3.57 -14.01 1.47
N VAL A 172 2.68 -14.89 0.97
CA VAL A 172 2.02 -15.93 1.78
C VAL A 172 2.19 -17.34 1.21
N SER A 173 2.76 -17.48 0.02
CA SER A 173 2.97 -18.76 -0.66
C SER A 173 4.43 -19.22 -0.59
N GLU A 174 4.66 -20.52 -0.66
CA GLU A 174 6.01 -21.06 -0.85
C GLU A 174 6.65 -20.45 -2.11
N LYS A 175 7.93 -20.08 -2.02
CA LYS A 175 8.70 -19.48 -3.12
C LYS A 175 7.96 -18.28 -3.74
N SER A 176 7.45 -17.41 -2.89
CA SER A 176 6.66 -16.25 -3.30
C SER A 176 7.40 -15.38 -4.33
N GLU A 177 6.83 -15.23 -5.52
CA GLU A 177 7.38 -14.34 -6.56
C GLU A 177 7.45 -12.88 -6.10
N THR A 178 6.50 -12.43 -5.28
CA THR A 178 6.48 -11.07 -4.74
C THR A 178 7.62 -10.86 -3.74
N LEU A 179 7.94 -11.85 -2.90
CA LEU A 179 9.09 -11.76 -2.00
C LEU A 179 10.43 -11.89 -2.74
N THR A 180 10.48 -12.69 -3.82
CA THR A 180 11.64 -12.72 -4.71
C THR A 180 11.89 -11.32 -5.32
N LEU A 181 10.83 -10.65 -5.77
CA LEU A 181 10.91 -9.28 -6.27
C LEU A 181 11.39 -8.31 -5.17
N ALA A 182 10.88 -8.46 -3.94
CA ALA A 182 11.33 -7.65 -2.81
C ALA A 182 12.85 -7.80 -2.58
N GLY A 183 13.37 -9.03 -2.56
CA GLY A 183 14.80 -9.29 -2.42
C GLY A 183 15.64 -8.69 -3.55
N GLN A 184 15.18 -8.80 -4.80
CA GLN A 184 15.87 -8.21 -5.97
C GLN A 184 15.95 -6.69 -5.92
N ARG A 185 14.96 -6.04 -5.32
CA ARG A 185 14.85 -4.57 -5.24
C ARG A 185 15.29 -3.98 -3.89
N GLY A 186 15.73 -4.82 -2.95
CA GLY A 186 16.11 -4.38 -1.61
C GLY A 186 14.94 -3.88 -0.77
N TRP A 187 13.72 -4.37 -1.04
CA TRP A 187 12.52 -4.04 -0.28
C TRP A 187 12.32 -5.00 0.90
N MET A 188 11.50 -4.60 1.84
CA MET A 188 11.22 -5.37 3.06
C MET A 188 10.26 -6.53 2.76
N PRO A 189 10.64 -7.80 2.99
CA PRO A 189 9.72 -8.92 2.88
C PRO A 189 8.77 -8.94 4.09
N MET A 190 7.48 -9.13 3.85
CA MET A 190 6.45 -9.22 4.88
C MET A 190 5.77 -10.59 4.83
N SER A 191 5.83 -11.32 5.94
CA SER A 191 5.11 -12.58 6.13
C SER A 191 4.17 -12.46 7.32
N ILE A 192 2.92 -12.92 7.15
CA ILE A 192 1.95 -12.88 8.24
C ILE A 192 2.11 -14.11 9.15
N ASN A 193 1.77 -13.97 10.42
CA ASN A 193 1.87 -15.02 11.43
C ASN A 193 0.94 -16.22 11.19
N LEU A 194 -0.05 -16.11 10.33
CA LEU A 194 -0.95 -17.20 9.93
C LEU A 194 -0.31 -18.18 8.93
N VAL A 195 0.82 -17.78 8.34
CA VAL A 195 1.54 -18.64 7.39
C VAL A 195 2.34 -19.70 8.13
N PRO A 196 2.20 -21.00 7.79
CA PRO A 196 2.97 -22.07 8.42
C PRO A 196 4.49 -21.81 8.35
N SER A 197 5.20 -22.16 9.42
CA SER A 197 6.65 -21.89 9.55
C SER A 197 7.49 -22.48 8.40
N ARG A 198 7.05 -23.61 7.78
CA ARG A 198 7.71 -24.18 6.59
C ARG A 198 7.67 -23.23 5.39
N ILE A 199 6.58 -22.46 5.23
CA ILE A 199 6.43 -21.46 4.16
C ILE A 199 7.31 -20.25 4.46
N VAL A 200 7.28 -19.74 5.70
CA VAL A 200 8.15 -18.63 6.13
C VAL A 200 9.62 -18.96 5.89
N LYS A 201 10.04 -20.20 6.14
CA LYS A 201 11.42 -20.66 5.86
C LYS A 201 11.77 -20.70 4.37
N SER A 202 10.78 -20.68 3.47
CA SER A 202 10.99 -20.63 2.02
C SER A 202 11.14 -19.23 1.46
N HIS A 203 10.80 -18.25 2.28
CA HIS A 203 10.94 -16.83 1.96
C HIS A 203 12.37 -16.35 2.13
#